data_5bf8754d4006baea623e7c6074ab4b1f
#
_entry.id   5bf8754d4006baea623e7c6074ab4b1f
#
_cell.length_a   1.000
_cell.length_b   1.000
_cell.length_c   1.000
_cell.angle_alpha   90.00
_cell.angle_beta   90.00
_cell.angle_gamma   90.00
#
_symmetry.space_group_name_H-M   'P 1'
#
loop_
_entity.id
_entity.type
_entity.pdbx_description
1 polymer ?
#
loop_
_entity_poly.entity_id
_entity_poly.type
_entity_poly.pdbx_seq_one_letter_code
_entity_poly.pdbx_strand_id
1 'polypeptide(L)'
;MLKQQENVIDLVAERNKRGVAQHDPYYQMQINRMNKIELLEEMVRFQEDRSAKGKLSLTMMVRGKILFRALESHAETDELRLLASSYRRHLEHEIEHFLKKPSQNQ
;
A
#
# COMPACT_ATOMS: atom_id res chain seq x y z
N MET A 1 32.44 -11.49 -14.68
CA MET A 1 31.26 -11.11 -15.40
C MET A 1 29.99 -11.47 -14.71
N LEU A 2 29.83 -12.73 -14.42
CA LEU A 2 28.65 -13.15 -13.72
C LEU A 2 28.49 -12.48 -12.39
N LYS A 3 29.58 -12.34 -11.66
CA LYS A 3 29.54 -11.67 -10.39
C LYS A 3 29.06 -10.26 -10.51
N GLN A 4 29.56 -9.58 -11.53
CA GLN A 4 29.17 -8.22 -11.74
C GLN A 4 27.69 -8.13 -12.06
N GLN A 5 27.22 -9.06 -12.89
CA GLN A 5 25.81 -9.09 -13.20
C GLN A 5 24.98 -9.37 -11.97
N GLU A 6 25.45 -10.24 -11.12
CA GLU A 6 24.75 -10.56 -9.89
C GLU A 6 24.65 -9.34 -9.00
N ASN A 7 25.73 -8.58 -8.89
CA ASN A 7 25.71 -7.39 -8.09
C ASN A 7 24.76 -6.35 -8.65
N VAL A 8 24.74 -6.20 -9.96
CA VAL A 8 23.83 -5.28 -10.60
C VAL A 8 22.40 -5.72 -10.38
N ILE A 9 22.16 -7.03 -10.50
CA ILE A 9 20.84 -7.57 -10.29
C ILE A 9 20.39 -7.32 -8.85
N ASP A 10 21.30 -7.48 -7.90
CA ASP A 10 20.95 -7.25 -6.51
C ASP A 10 20.55 -5.79 -6.27
N LEU A 11 21.30 -4.87 -6.84
CA LEU A 11 20.97 -3.46 -6.68
C LEU A 11 19.65 -3.11 -7.33
N VAL A 12 19.42 -3.65 -8.52
CA VAL A 12 18.18 -3.42 -9.22
C VAL A 12 17.03 -4.06 -8.47
N ALA A 13 17.24 -5.26 -7.97
CA ALA A 13 16.20 -5.96 -7.22
C ALA A 13 15.84 -5.20 -5.96
N GLU A 14 16.82 -4.65 -5.28
CA GLU A 14 16.55 -3.90 -4.08
C GLU A 14 15.81 -2.61 -4.38
N ARG A 15 16.21 -1.94 -5.44
CA ARG A 15 15.53 -0.72 -5.87
C ARG A 15 14.11 -1.04 -6.31
N ASN A 16 13.95 -2.12 -7.06
CA ASN A 16 12.64 -2.55 -7.51
C ASN A 16 11.76 -2.98 -6.34
N LYS A 17 12.37 -3.60 -5.35
CA LYS A 17 11.66 -4.00 -4.16
C LYS A 17 11.05 -2.79 -3.47
N ARG A 18 11.82 -1.72 -3.33
CA ARG A 18 11.29 -0.50 -2.74
C ARG A 18 10.21 0.12 -3.61
N GLY A 19 10.42 0.11 -4.93
CA GLY A 19 9.43 0.61 -5.84
C GLY A 19 8.16 -0.20 -5.78
N VAL A 20 8.30 -1.51 -5.80
CA VAL A 20 7.14 -2.39 -5.70
C VAL A 20 6.47 -2.24 -4.35
N ALA A 21 7.27 -2.05 -3.30
CA ALA A 21 6.71 -1.86 -1.98
C ALA A 21 5.84 -0.61 -1.90
N GLN A 22 6.13 0.39 -2.73
CA GLN A 22 5.36 1.63 -2.72
C GLN A 22 4.36 1.70 -3.85
N HIS A 23 4.33 0.70 -4.72
CA HIS A 23 3.44 0.67 -5.88
C HIS A 23 2.89 -0.72 -6.05
N ASP A 24 1.66 -0.79 -6.48
CA ASP A 24 1.05 -2.05 -6.85
C ASP A 24 0.16 -1.74 -8.06
N PRO A 25 0.76 -1.70 -9.25
CA PRO A 25 0.00 -1.27 -10.43
C PRO A 25 -1.18 -2.17 -10.74
N TYR A 26 -1.06 -3.44 -10.45
CA TYR A 26 -2.14 -4.37 -10.70
C TYR A 26 -3.34 -4.06 -9.82
N TYR A 27 -3.08 -3.85 -8.54
CA TYR A 27 -4.15 -3.48 -7.61
C TYR A 27 -4.71 -2.11 -7.97
N GLN A 28 -3.82 -1.18 -8.37
CA GLN A 28 -4.27 0.14 -8.80
C GLN A 28 -5.25 0.04 -9.97
N MET A 29 -4.96 -0.84 -10.93
CA MET A 29 -5.86 -1.04 -12.04
C MET A 29 -7.21 -1.55 -11.58
N GLN A 30 -7.21 -2.51 -10.68
CA GLN A 30 -8.46 -3.03 -10.15
C GLN A 30 -9.26 -1.94 -9.46
N ILE A 31 -8.59 -1.16 -8.63
CA ILE A 31 -9.24 -0.08 -7.88
C ILE A 31 -9.80 0.98 -8.84
N ASN A 32 -9.06 1.28 -9.90
CA ASN A 32 -9.49 2.31 -10.84
C ASN A 32 -10.78 1.92 -11.57
N ARG A 33 -11.10 0.65 -11.62
CA ARG A 33 -12.32 0.17 -12.29
C ARG A 33 -13.50 0.07 -11.35
N MET A 34 -13.30 0.28 -10.07
CA MET A 34 -14.36 0.12 -9.09
C MET A 34 -15.20 1.37 -8.97
N ASN A 35 -16.49 1.17 -8.81
CA ASN A 35 -17.36 2.28 -8.44
C ASN A 35 -17.34 2.45 -6.93
N LYS A 36 -18.07 3.43 -6.45
CA LYS A 36 -18.05 3.79 -5.03
C LYS A 36 -18.47 2.61 -4.14
N ILE A 37 -19.50 1.89 -4.54
CA ILE A 37 -19.98 0.76 -3.74
C ILE A 37 -18.93 -0.33 -3.68
N GLU A 38 -18.32 -0.63 -4.82
CA GLU A 38 -17.27 -1.64 -4.86
C GLU A 38 -16.07 -1.23 -4.02
N LEU A 39 -15.75 0.06 -4.02
CA LEU A 39 -14.66 0.55 -3.17
C LEU A 39 -14.98 0.37 -1.69
N LEU A 40 -16.22 0.62 -1.31
CA LEU A 40 -16.62 0.42 0.08
C LEU A 40 -16.57 -1.05 0.46
N GLU A 41 -16.98 -1.92 -0.44
CA GLU A 41 -16.86 -3.36 -0.19
C GLU A 41 -15.41 -3.78 -0.06
N GLU A 42 -14.56 -3.23 -0.89
CA GLU A 42 -13.13 -3.52 -0.80
C GLU A 42 -12.55 -3.04 0.53
N MET A 43 -13.03 -1.90 1.01
CA MET A 43 -12.60 -1.41 2.31
C MET A 43 -12.97 -2.38 3.43
N VAL A 44 -14.17 -2.96 3.34
CA VAL A 44 -14.58 -3.93 4.35
C VAL A 44 -13.67 -5.16 4.30
N ARG A 45 -13.37 -5.65 3.10
CA ARG A 45 -12.47 -6.78 2.95
C ARG A 45 -11.08 -6.46 3.52
N PHE A 46 -10.60 -5.25 3.26
CA PHE A 46 -9.31 -4.82 3.78
C PHE A 46 -9.30 -4.85 5.31
N GLN A 47 -10.36 -4.35 5.92
CA GLN A 47 -10.44 -4.33 7.38
C GLN A 47 -10.55 -5.73 7.95
N GLU A 48 -11.27 -6.60 7.28
CA GLU A 48 -11.38 -7.98 7.72
C GLU A 48 -10.04 -8.69 7.65
N ASP A 49 -9.31 -8.48 6.56
CA ASP A 49 -7.98 -9.08 6.43
C ASP A 49 -7.04 -8.57 7.51
N ARG A 50 -7.10 -7.28 7.76
CA ARG A 50 -6.26 -6.68 8.78
C ARG A 50 -6.56 -7.27 10.15
N SER A 51 -7.83 -7.41 10.47
CA SER A 51 -8.24 -7.96 11.76
C SER A 51 -7.81 -9.39 11.90
N ALA A 52 -7.95 -10.17 10.83
CA ALA A 52 -7.61 -11.58 10.86
C ALA A 52 -6.11 -11.80 11.07
N LYS A 53 -5.29 -10.94 10.47
CA LYS A 53 -3.85 -11.13 10.50
C LYS A 53 -3.15 -10.46 11.67
N GLY A 54 -3.84 -9.56 12.31
CA GLY A 54 -3.29 -8.89 13.49
C GLY A 54 -2.36 -7.75 13.22
N LYS A 55 -1.58 -7.78 12.15
CA LYS A 55 -0.76 -6.65 11.78
C LYS A 55 -0.64 -6.59 10.28
N LEU A 56 -0.30 -5.40 9.79
CA LEU A 56 -0.26 -5.16 8.37
C LEU A 56 1.08 -5.55 7.79
N SER A 57 1.05 -6.28 6.68
CA SER A 57 2.24 -6.47 5.87
C SER A 57 2.47 -5.22 5.03
N LEU A 58 3.66 -5.10 4.48
CA LEU A 58 3.96 -3.98 3.61
C LEU A 58 3.04 -3.95 2.41
N THR A 59 2.77 -5.12 1.83
CA THR A 59 1.86 -5.21 0.69
C THR A 59 0.48 -4.67 1.06
N MET A 60 -0.01 -5.04 2.22
CA MET A 60 -1.32 -4.55 2.65
C MET A 60 -1.32 -3.05 2.91
N MET A 61 -0.23 -2.52 3.45
CA MET A 61 -0.13 -1.07 3.66
C MET A 61 -0.21 -0.34 2.34
N VAL A 62 0.50 -0.83 1.32
CA VAL A 62 0.49 -0.20 0.00
C VAL A 62 -0.88 -0.27 -0.62
N ARG A 63 -1.52 -1.42 -0.54
CA ARG A 63 -2.86 -1.58 -1.08
C ARG A 63 -3.86 -0.71 -0.35
N GLY A 64 -3.72 -0.63 0.96
CA GLY A 64 -4.58 0.26 1.74
C GLY A 64 -4.43 1.70 1.31
N LYS A 65 -3.20 2.14 1.09
CA LYS A 65 -2.95 3.50 0.63
C LYS A 65 -3.68 3.77 -0.69
N ILE A 66 -3.58 2.83 -1.62
CA ILE A 66 -4.24 2.96 -2.91
C ILE A 66 -5.75 3.02 -2.74
N LEU A 67 -6.29 2.11 -1.94
CA LEU A 67 -7.71 2.02 -1.70
C LEU A 67 -8.26 3.30 -1.06
N PHE A 68 -7.61 3.78 -0.03
CA PHE A 68 -8.13 4.95 0.68
C PHE A 68 -7.95 6.23 -0.12
N ARG A 69 -6.94 6.28 -1.00
CA ARG A 69 -6.84 7.39 -1.92
C ARG A 69 -8.02 7.41 -2.89
N ALA A 70 -8.43 6.25 -3.38
CA ALA A 70 -9.57 6.16 -4.26
C ALA A 70 -10.86 6.53 -3.52
N LEU A 71 -11.01 6.07 -2.29
CA LEU A 71 -12.16 6.43 -1.48
C LEU A 71 -12.21 7.94 -1.25
N GLU A 72 -11.07 8.55 -1.03
CA GLU A 72 -10.98 9.99 -0.87
C GLU A 72 -11.51 10.70 -2.13
N SER A 73 -11.14 10.21 -3.30
CA SER A 73 -11.57 10.80 -4.56
C SER A 73 -13.06 10.64 -4.80
N HIS A 74 -13.64 9.56 -4.32
CA HIS A 74 -15.05 9.28 -4.52
C HIS A 74 -15.93 9.74 -3.36
N ALA A 75 -15.34 10.37 -2.36
CA ALA A 75 -16.09 10.77 -1.17
C ALA A 75 -17.08 11.87 -1.52
N GLU A 76 -18.30 11.70 -1.06
CA GLU A 76 -19.35 12.69 -1.32
C GLU A 76 -19.52 13.68 -0.19
N THR A 77 -18.94 13.39 0.98
CA THR A 77 -19.01 14.31 2.10
C THR A 77 -17.61 14.63 2.55
N ASP A 78 -17.49 15.79 3.22
CA ASP A 78 -16.20 16.20 3.76
C ASP A 78 -15.74 15.27 4.86
N GLU A 79 -16.69 14.76 5.66
CA GLU A 79 -16.33 13.82 6.72
C GLU A 79 -15.71 12.56 6.18
N LEU A 80 -16.31 11.99 5.13
CA LEU A 80 -15.79 10.77 4.56
C LEU A 80 -14.45 11.03 3.90
N ARG A 81 -14.31 12.16 3.21
CA ARG A 81 -13.05 12.53 2.59
C ARG A 81 -11.94 12.68 3.63
N LEU A 82 -12.27 13.34 4.72
CA LEU A 82 -11.29 13.54 5.79
C LEU A 82 -10.87 12.23 6.43
N LEU A 83 -11.83 11.35 6.66
CA LEU A 83 -11.55 10.06 7.25
C LEU A 83 -10.63 9.23 6.34
N ALA A 84 -10.98 9.16 5.07
CA ALA A 84 -10.17 8.41 4.10
C ALA A 84 -8.78 9.01 3.96
N SER A 85 -8.70 10.32 3.93
CA SER A 85 -7.42 11.02 3.82
C SER A 85 -6.56 10.78 5.04
N SER A 86 -7.15 10.81 6.22
CA SER A 86 -6.40 10.60 7.45
C SER A 86 -5.86 9.18 7.52
N TYR A 87 -6.66 8.20 7.14
CA TYR A 87 -6.21 6.83 7.16
C TYR A 87 -5.13 6.60 6.12
N ARG A 88 -5.29 7.19 4.94
CA ARG A 88 -4.27 7.08 3.90
C ARG A 88 -2.93 7.64 4.39
N ARG A 89 -2.97 8.81 5.03
CA ARG A 89 -1.73 9.40 5.56
C ARG A 89 -1.11 8.54 6.65
N HIS A 90 -1.95 7.94 7.47
CA HIS A 90 -1.45 7.02 8.48
C HIS A 90 -0.72 5.84 7.84
N LEU A 91 -1.29 5.27 6.79
CA LEU A 91 -0.64 4.16 6.11
C LEU A 91 0.64 4.59 5.42
N GLU A 92 0.66 5.78 4.83
CA GLU A 92 1.89 6.30 4.23
C GLU A 92 2.99 6.44 5.28
N HIS A 93 2.63 6.90 6.44
CA HIS A 93 3.58 7.02 7.52
C HIS A 93 4.08 5.64 7.98
N GLU A 94 3.20 4.68 8.07
CA GLU A 94 3.58 3.32 8.44
C GLU A 94 4.51 2.69 7.40
N ILE A 95 4.25 2.95 6.13
CA ILE A 95 5.12 2.45 5.07
C ILE A 95 6.52 3.03 5.23
N GLU A 96 6.61 4.34 5.44
CA GLU A 96 7.91 4.97 5.63
C GLU A 96 8.63 4.39 6.81
N HIS A 97 7.92 4.22 7.91
CA HIS A 97 8.51 3.68 9.12
C HIS A 97 9.01 2.27 8.88
N PHE A 98 8.21 1.46 8.19
CA PHE A 98 8.60 0.10 7.87
C PHE A 98 9.88 0.07 7.04
N LEU A 99 9.96 0.94 6.04
CA LEU A 99 11.12 0.95 5.15
C LEU A 99 12.37 1.50 5.82
N LYS A 100 12.21 2.26 6.88
CA LYS A 100 13.36 2.83 7.57
C LYS A 100 13.90 1.96 8.67
N LYS A 101 13.37 0.76 8.84
CA LYS A 101 13.79 -0.12 9.90
C LYS A 101 14.43 -1.38 9.39
N PRO A 102 15.39 -1.30 8.50
CA PRO A 102 15.93 -2.54 7.95
C PRO A 102 16.79 -3.29 8.93
N SER A 103 17.50 -2.61 9.75
CA SER A 103 18.51 -3.28 10.54
C SER A 103 18.03 -3.69 11.90
N GLN A 104 16.89 -3.23 12.31
CA GLN A 104 16.49 -3.53 13.64
C GLN A 104 16.14 -4.94 13.82
N ASN A 105 15.96 -5.61 12.75
CA ASN A 105 15.61 -7.00 12.87
C ASN A 105 16.78 -7.90 13.01
N GLN A 106 17.93 -7.38 13.05
CA GLN A 106 19.07 -8.22 13.19
C GLN A 106 19.21 -8.81 14.50
#